data_61525d64f5df58b0ef2c6ffe3ba0fdeb
#
_entry.id   61525d64f5df58b0ef2c6ffe3ba0fdeb
#
_cell.length_a   1.000
_cell.length_b   1.000
_cell.length_c   1.000
_cell.angle_alpha   90.00
_cell.angle_beta   90.00
_cell.angle_gamma   90.00
#
_symmetry.space_group_name_H-M   'P 1'
#
loop_
_entity.id
_entity.type
_entity.pdbx_description
1 polymer ?
#
loop_
_entity_poly.entity_id
_entity_poly.type
_entity_poly.pdbx_seq_one_letter_code
_entity_poly.pdbx_strand_id
1 'polypeptide(L)'
;MNVPATPSRLAAVSLRVGDVSKSFVAPDGSDLAALERISLSVRPGEMLSLVGPSGCGKSTLLRLIAGLETPTAGALWAGDELIAGPSADRGLVFQDPNLFPWLTIRRNIQVGLSARGVLRKKRHEVDEFLRLVGLEEFAGAYPHQLSGGMAQRVALARALINHPGILLLDEPLGALDAFTRMKMQDEVLRLWQARGTTMLLVTHDIDEAIYMSDRIVIMTPRPARIERTIDVRLDRPRNRSDSAFLAIRKEILELLHFAERA
;
A
#
# COMPACT_ATOMS: atom_id res chain seq x y z
N MET A 1 -15.29 -0.14 -36.08
CA MET A 1 -15.05 0.36 -34.71
C MET A 1 -14.39 -0.79 -33.93
N ASN A 2 -13.06 -0.76 -33.79
CA ASN A 2 -12.32 -1.76 -33.02
C ASN A 2 -12.38 -1.33 -31.55
N VAL A 3 -13.12 -2.08 -30.74
CA VAL A 3 -13.06 -1.99 -29.28
C VAL A 3 -11.66 -2.49 -28.89
N PRO A 4 -10.84 -1.68 -28.20
CA PRO A 4 -9.54 -2.16 -27.74
C PRO A 4 -9.74 -3.33 -26.77
N ALA A 5 -9.01 -4.41 -27.02
CA ALA A 5 -9.03 -5.60 -26.18
C ALA A 5 -8.78 -5.21 -24.72
N THR A 6 -9.71 -5.57 -23.85
CA THR A 6 -9.59 -5.44 -22.40
C THR A 6 -8.27 -6.10 -21.97
N PRO A 7 -7.36 -5.38 -21.27
CA PRO A 7 -6.13 -6.01 -20.81
C PRO A 7 -6.48 -7.18 -19.90
N SER A 8 -5.81 -8.31 -20.13
CA SER A 8 -5.94 -9.53 -19.32
C SER A 8 -5.89 -9.13 -17.84
N ARG A 9 -7.01 -9.27 -17.12
CA ARG A 9 -7.06 -9.16 -15.67
C ARG A 9 -6.08 -10.19 -15.12
N LEU A 10 -4.95 -9.75 -14.60
CA LEU A 10 -4.21 -10.60 -13.68
C LEU A 10 -5.18 -10.91 -12.52
N ALA A 11 -5.37 -12.18 -12.21
CA ALA A 11 -6.31 -12.57 -11.18
C ALA A 11 -5.88 -11.93 -9.86
N ALA A 12 -6.79 -11.21 -9.23
CA ALA A 12 -6.58 -10.69 -7.88
C ALA A 12 -6.21 -11.86 -6.96
N VAL A 13 -5.21 -11.65 -6.12
CA VAL A 13 -4.66 -12.68 -5.24
C VAL A 13 -5.11 -12.41 -3.81
N SER A 14 -5.62 -13.42 -3.10
CA SER A 14 -5.92 -13.28 -1.67
C SER A 14 -4.62 -13.17 -0.86
N LEU A 15 -4.70 -12.52 0.30
CA LEU A 15 -3.62 -12.48 1.28
C LEU A 15 -4.10 -13.13 2.57
N ARG A 16 -3.30 -14.02 3.14
CA ARG A 16 -3.55 -14.61 4.45
C ARG A 16 -2.33 -14.49 5.34
N VAL A 17 -2.53 -13.95 6.52
CA VAL A 17 -1.57 -13.85 7.62
C VAL A 17 -2.09 -14.75 8.74
N GLY A 18 -1.35 -15.77 9.13
CA GLY A 18 -1.78 -16.78 10.09
C GLY A 18 -0.89 -16.80 11.32
N ASP A 19 -1.39 -16.27 12.43
CA ASP A 19 -0.78 -16.27 13.77
C ASP A 19 0.67 -15.74 13.78
N VAL A 20 0.91 -14.68 12.99
CA VAL A 20 2.24 -14.15 12.75
C VAL A 20 2.72 -13.32 13.92
N SER A 21 3.91 -13.66 14.42
CA SER A 21 4.66 -12.87 15.40
C SER A 21 6.01 -12.45 14.82
N LYS A 22 6.51 -11.29 15.23
CA LYS A 22 7.83 -10.79 14.85
C LYS A 22 8.50 -10.11 16.03
N SER A 23 9.69 -10.60 16.36
CA SER A 23 10.61 -9.96 17.30
C SER A 23 11.91 -9.57 16.60
N PHE A 24 12.55 -8.53 17.09
CA PHE A 24 13.88 -8.10 16.70
C PHE A 24 14.80 -8.13 17.92
N VAL A 25 16.07 -8.34 17.69
CA VAL A 25 17.08 -8.20 18.74
C VAL A 25 17.47 -6.73 18.85
N ALA A 26 17.25 -6.13 19.99
CA ALA A 26 17.67 -4.76 20.27
C ALA A 26 19.20 -4.66 20.45
N PRO A 27 19.81 -3.46 20.35
CA PRO A 27 21.26 -3.30 20.50
C PRO A 27 21.83 -3.77 21.85
N ASP A 28 21.01 -3.79 22.89
CA ASP A 28 21.35 -4.31 24.22
C ASP A 28 21.19 -5.84 24.36
N GLY A 29 20.80 -6.53 23.27
CA GLY A 29 20.56 -7.96 23.24
C GLY A 29 19.18 -8.41 23.70
N SER A 30 18.30 -7.50 24.11
CA SER A 30 16.93 -7.81 24.50
C SER A 30 16.03 -8.08 23.30
N ASP A 31 15.02 -8.92 23.48
CA ASP A 31 13.99 -9.17 22.46
C ASP A 31 12.96 -8.06 22.44
N LEU A 32 12.83 -7.39 21.30
CA LEU A 32 11.82 -6.37 21.03
C LEU A 32 10.68 -6.97 20.20
N ALA A 33 9.60 -7.37 20.85
CA ALA A 33 8.40 -7.85 20.16
C ALA A 33 7.72 -6.70 19.41
N ALA A 34 7.65 -6.79 18.08
CA ALA A 34 7.00 -5.82 17.22
C ALA A 34 5.56 -6.21 16.91
N LEU A 35 5.33 -7.49 16.60
CA LEU A 35 4.01 -8.06 16.27
C LEU A 35 3.77 -9.29 17.12
N GLU A 36 2.54 -9.47 17.57
CA GLU A 36 2.15 -10.62 18.38
C GLU A 36 0.85 -11.24 17.87
N ARG A 37 0.96 -12.48 17.36
CA ARG A 37 -0.15 -13.34 16.92
C ARG A 37 -1.13 -12.65 15.96
N ILE A 38 -0.62 -11.94 14.96
CA ILE A 38 -1.44 -11.29 13.94
C ILE A 38 -2.08 -12.34 13.04
N SER A 39 -3.42 -12.34 12.97
CA SER A 39 -4.18 -13.17 12.04
C SER A 39 -5.10 -12.26 11.22
N LEU A 40 -4.92 -12.25 9.89
CA LEU A 40 -5.62 -11.38 8.97
C LEU A 40 -5.82 -12.08 7.62
N SER A 41 -6.98 -11.87 7.02
CA SER A 41 -7.24 -12.28 5.64
C SER A 41 -7.71 -11.10 4.81
N VAL A 42 -7.22 -10.98 3.58
CA VAL A 42 -7.66 -9.98 2.59
C VAL A 42 -8.18 -10.73 1.38
N ARG A 43 -9.40 -10.43 0.98
CA ARG A 43 -10.05 -11.07 -0.17
C ARG A 43 -9.40 -10.60 -1.47
N PRO A 44 -9.46 -11.42 -2.54
CA PRO A 44 -9.01 -10.97 -3.85
C PRO A 44 -9.71 -9.68 -4.26
N GLY A 45 -8.93 -8.66 -4.65
CA GLY A 45 -9.43 -7.36 -5.07
C GLY A 45 -9.95 -6.46 -3.95
N GLU A 46 -9.83 -6.85 -2.69
CA GLU A 46 -10.19 -6.02 -1.54
C GLU A 46 -9.12 -4.94 -1.31
N MET A 47 -9.55 -3.75 -0.91
CA MET A 47 -8.68 -2.72 -0.35
C MET A 47 -8.87 -2.67 1.17
N LEU A 48 -7.79 -2.97 1.91
CA LEU A 48 -7.77 -2.99 3.36
C LEU A 48 -6.78 -1.96 3.89
N SER A 49 -7.18 -1.17 4.90
CA SER A 49 -6.26 -0.27 5.61
C SER A 49 -5.85 -0.82 6.97
N LEU A 50 -4.58 -0.60 7.33
CA LEU A 50 -4.04 -0.77 8.67
C LEU A 50 -3.87 0.60 9.32
N VAL A 51 -4.52 0.82 10.44
CA VAL A 51 -4.46 2.06 11.23
C VAL A 51 -4.02 1.74 12.65
N GLY A 52 -3.23 2.60 13.25
CA GLY A 52 -2.73 2.41 14.62
C GLY A 52 -1.62 3.41 14.94
N PRO A 53 -1.16 3.48 16.21
CA PRO A 53 -0.13 4.43 16.65
C PRO A 53 1.17 4.32 15.84
N SER A 54 1.94 5.40 15.82
CA SER A 54 3.27 5.39 15.19
C SER A 54 4.18 4.37 15.87
N GLY A 55 4.94 3.62 15.05
CA GLY A 55 5.89 2.62 15.57
C GLY A 55 5.24 1.34 16.11
N CYS A 56 3.92 1.13 16.00
CA CYS A 56 3.29 -0.09 16.51
C CYS A 56 3.66 -1.36 15.72
N GLY A 57 4.10 -1.27 14.45
CA GLY A 57 4.49 -2.46 13.67
C GLY A 57 3.82 -2.58 12.30
N LYS A 58 3.03 -1.60 11.84
CA LYS A 58 2.33 -1.62 10.53
C LYS A 58 3.30 -1.85 9.37
N SER A 59 4.37 -1.06 9.29
CA SER A 59 5.40 -1.22 8.25
C SER A 59 6.15 -2.55 8.37
N THR A 60 6.32 -3.08 9.59
CA THR A 60 6.87 -4.42 9.80
C THR A 60 5.97 -5.49 9.17
N LEU A 61 4.65 -5.40 9.39
CA LEU A 61 3.70 -6.32 8.77
C LEU A 61 3.73 -6.22 7.23
N LEU A 62 3.82 -5.00 6.66
CA LEU A 62 3.98 -4.83 5.22
C LEU A 62 5.26 -5.48 4.69
N ARG A 63 6.40 -5.34 5.40
CA ARG A 63 7.66 -5.95 4.99
C ARG A 63 7.61 -7.48 5.04
N LEU A 64 6.94 -8.05 6.03
CA LEU A 64 6.68 -9.49 6.10
C LEU A 64 5.84 -9.97 4.91
N ILE A 65 4.77 -9.27 4.57
CA ILE A 65 3.90 -9.58 3.42
C ILE A 65 4.67 -9.43 2.10
N ALA A 66 5.53 -8.41 1.98
CA ALA A 66 6.40 -8.25 0.82
C ALA A 66 7.44 -9.37 0.67
N GLY A 67 7.71 -10.11 1.76
CA GLY A 67 8.76 -11.12 1.84
C GLY A 67 10.16 -10.54 2.04
N LEU A 68 10.25 -9.29 2.49
CA LEU A 68 11.51 -8.61 2.83
C LEU A 68 12.01 -8.96 4.24
N GLU A 69 11.12 -9.47 5.07
CA GLU A 69 11.36 -9.95 6.42
C GLU A 69 10.75 -11.33 6.59
N THR A 70 11.27 -12.12 7.51
CA THR A 70 10.68 -13.41 7.90
C THR A 70 10.00 -13.30 9.26
N PRO A 71 8.83 -13.92 9.45
CA PRO A 71 8.20 -13.95 10.77
C PRO A 71 9.03 -14.78 11.76
N THR A 72 8.94 -14.45 13.06
CA THR A 72 9.52 -15.27 14.13
C THR A 72 8.65 -16.50 14.39
N ALA A 73 7.34 -16.37 14.22
CA ALA A 73 6.36 -17.45 14.30
C ALA A 73 5.18 -17.17 13.37
N GLY A 74 4.41 -18.21 13.02
CA GLY A 74 3.31 -18.12 12.09
C GLY A 74 3.77 -18.14 10.63
N ALA A 75 2.83 -17.87 9.69
CA ALA A 75 3.14 -17.89 8.26
C ALA A 75 2.23 -16.94 7.48
N LEU A 76 2.67 -16.58 6.26
CA LEU A 76 1.93 -15.70 5.35
C LEU A 76 1.78 -16.38 3.99
N TRP A 77 0.62 -16.15 3.32
CA TRP A 77 0.34 -16.73 2.00
C TRP A 77 -0.23 -15.67 1.07
N ALA A 78 0.20 -15.72 -0.18
CA ALA A 78 -0.38 -14.98 -1.30
C ALA A 78 -1.10 -16.00 -2.20
N GLY A 79 -2.44 -15.97 -2.22
CA GLY A 79 -3.21 -17.10 -2.75
C GLY A 79 -2.94 -18.36 -1.94
N ASP A 80 -2.56 -19.42 -2.65
CA ASP A 80 -2.18 -20.71 -2.05
C ASP A 80 -0.67 -20.84 -1.81
N GLU A 81 0.14 -19.84 -2.22
CA GLU A 81 1.59 -19.88 -2.13
C GLU A 81 2.10 -19.28 -0.82
N LEU A 82 2.99 -20.00 -0.12
CA LEU A 82 3.68 -19.49 1.06
C LEU A 82 4.62 -18.34 0.67
N ILE A 83 4.57 -17.25 1.43
CA ILE A 83 5.50 -16.14 1.25
C ILE A 83 6.84 -16.50 1.90
N ALA A 84 7.79 -16.95 1.09
CA ALA A 84 9.14 -17.31 1.52
C ALA A 84 10.19 -16.23 1.19
N GLY A 85 9.85 -15.22 0.37
CA GLY A 85 10.75 -14.16 -0.04
C GLY A 85 10.07 -13.14 -0.95
N PRO A 86 10.80 -12.13 -1.47
CA PRO A 86 10.26 -11.12 -2.36
C PRO A 86 9.74 -11.72 -3.68
N SER A 87 8.70 -11.09 -4.25
CA SER A 87 8.14 -11.48 -5.55
C SER A 87 7.73 -10.25 -6.37
N ALA A 88 7.86 -10.33 -7.69
CA ALA A 88 7.40 -9.28 -8.59
C ALA A 88 5.87 -9.07 -8.57
N ASP A 89 5.12 -10.08 -8.09
CA ASP A 89 3.66 -10.02 -7.99
C ASP A 89 3.17 -9.34 -6.70
N ARG A 90 4.10 -8.96 -5.81
CA ARG A 90 3.84 -8.16 -4.62
C ARG A 90 4.60 -6.83 -4.71
N GLY A 91 3.90 -5.79 -5.17
CA GLY A 91 4.43 -4.43 -5.22
C GLY A 91 4.45 -3.79 -3.84
N LEU A 92 5.52 -3.05 -3.51
CA LEU A 92 5.62 -2.28 -2.28
C LEU A 92 6.01 -0.84 -2.60
N VAL A 93 5.24 0.10 -2.06
CA VAL A 93 5.57 1.52 -2.00
C VAL A 93 5.94 1.85 -0.57
N PHE A 94 7.17 2.26 -0.35
CA PHE A 94 7.68 2.65 0.96
C PHE A 94 7.26 4.07 1.33
N GLN A 95 7.29 4.39 2.60
CA GLN A 95 7.09 5.75 3.12
C GLN A 95 8.08 6.73 2.50
N ASP A 96 9.38 6.38 2.45
CA ASP A 96 10.35 7.08 1.64
C ASP A 96 10.28 6.59 0.19
N PRO A 97 10.27 7.47 -0.82
CA PRO A 97 10.12 7.08 -2.23
C PRO A 97 11.18 6.10 -2.73
N ASN A 98 12.36 6.09 -2.13
CA ASN A 98 13.49 5.21 -2.48
C ASN A 98 13.71 5.11 -3.99
N LEU A 99 13.73 6.27 -4.68
CA LEU A 99 14.04 6.33 -6.10
C LEU A 99 15.52 6.10 -6.33
N PHE A 100 15.84 5.44 -7.43
CA PHE A 100 17.23 5.28 -7.85
C PHE A 100 17.80 6.64 -8.27
N PRO A 101 18.74 7.25 -7.49
CA PRO A 101 19.16 8.64 -7.70
C PRO A 101 19.93 8.85 -9.02
N TRP A 102 20.52 7.79 -9.59
CA TRP A 102 21.22 7.79 -10.87
C TRP A 102 20.34 7.54 -12.09
N LEU A 103 19.04 7.29 -11.88
CA LEU A 103 18.06 7.11 -12.97
C LEU A 103 17.16 8.33 -13.10
N THR A 104 16.82 8.67 -14.33
CA THR A 104 15.77 9.67 -14.60
C THR A 104 14.42 9.15 -14.09
N ILE A 105 13.43 10.05 -13.98
CA ILE A 105 12.07 9.71 -13.54
C ILE A 105 11.45 8.63 -14.45
N ARG A 106 11.55 8.81 -15.76
CA ARG A 106 11.14 7.80 -16.75
C ARG A 106 11.79 6.43 -16.48
N ARG A 107 13.11 6.43 -16.24
CA ARG A 107 13.85 5.19 -15.98
C ARG A 107 13.50 4.57 -14.62
N ASN A 108 13.21 5.39 -13.61
CA ASN A 108 12.70 4.90 -12.33
C ASN A 108 11.37 4.16 -12.50
N ILE A 109 10.42 4.73 -13.25
CA ILE A 109 9.12 4.09 -13.49
C ILE A 109 9.28 2.76 -14.25
N GLN A 110 10.12 2.75 -15.31
CA GLN A 110 10.24 1.57 -16.18
C GLN A 110 11.14 0.44 -15.62
N VAL A 111 11.80 0.63 -14.47
CA VAL A 111 12.83 -0.30 -13.98
C VAL A 111 12.29 -1.74 -13.82
N GLY A 112 11.07 -1.89 -13.32
CA GLY A 112 10.45 -3.20 -13.15
C GLY A 112 10.14 -3.89 -14.49
N LEU A 113 9.68 -3.13 -15.49
CA LEU A 113 9.48 -3.65 -16.85
C LEU A 113 10.80 -4.06 -17.50
N SER A 114 11.88 -3.31 -17.23
CA SER A 114 13.23 -3.63 -17.71
C SER A 114 13.75 -4.91 -17.09
N ALA A 115 13.63 -5.07 -15.78
CA ALA A 115 14.06 -6.26 -15.05
C ALA A 115 13.33 -7.54 -15.51
N ARG A 116 12.05 -7.41 -15.89
CA ARG A 116 11.22 -8.50 -16.44
C ARG A 116 11.44 -8.75 -17.94
N GLY A 117 12.28 -7.96 -18.61
CA GLY A 117 12.54 -8.08 -20.06
C GLY A 117 11.36 -7.69 -20.98
N VAL A 118 10.32 -7.01 -20.43
CA VAL A 118 9.09 -6.68 -21.17
C VAL A 118 8.99 -5.21 -21.60
N LEU A 119 9.99 -4.38 -21.25
CA LEU A 119 9.96 -2.94 -21.51
C LEU A 119 9.69 -2.59 -22.98
N ARG A 120 10.30 -3.33 -23.92
CA ARG A 120 10.11 -3.06 -25.37
C ARG A 120 8.64 -3.16 -25.79
N LYS A 121 7.92 -4.13 -25.23
CA LYS A 121 6.50 -4.37 -25.55
C LYS A 121 5.57 -3.40 -24.82
N LYS A 122 5.96 -2.95 -23.63
CA LYS A 122 5.13 -2.14 -22.71
C LYS A 122 5.60 -0.70 -22.54
N ARG A 123 6.43 -0.20 -23.46
CA ARG A 123 7.00 1.15 -23.36
C ARG A 123 5.94 2.25 -23.31
N HIS A 124 4.81 2.08 -24.01
CA HIS A 124 3.68 3.01 -23.98
C HIS A 124 3.06 3.18 -22.59
N GLU A 125 3.08 2.11 -21.77
CA GLU A 125 2.58 2.17 -20.39
C GLU A 125 3.39 3.18 -19.54
N VAL A 126 4.69 3.36 -19.82
CA VAL A 126 5.53 4.34 -19.09
C VAL A 126 5.01 5.76 -19.28
N ASP A 127 4.60 6.11 -20.52
CA ASP A 127 4.03 7.42 -20.83
C ASP A 127 2.63 7.60 -20.19
N GLU A 128 1.85 6.53 -20.14
CA GLU A 128 0.55 6.52 -19.45
C GLU A 128 0.72 6.76 -17.94
N PHE A 129 1.69 6.09 -17.31
CA PHE A 129 1.94 6.28 -15.88
C PHE A 129 2.56 7.64 -15.55
N LEU A 130 3.39 8.21 -16.44
CA LEU A 130 3.87 9.59 -16.29
C LEU A 130 2.71 10.59 -16.31
N ARG A 131 1.76 10.43 -17.25
CA ARG A 131 0.54 11.25 -17.32
C ARG A 131 -0.33 11.08 -16.09
N LEU A 132 -0.54 9.83 -15.66
CA LEU A 132 -1.34 9.51 -14.49
C LEU A 132 -0.88 10.28 -13.24
N VAL A 133 0.45 10.34 -13.05
CA VAL A 133 1.02 11.04 -11.89
C VAL A 133 1.33 12.52 -12.17
N GLY A 134 1.01 13.04 -13.36
CA GLY A 134 1.19 14.43 -13.76
C GLY A 134 2.64 14.87 -13.78
N LEU A 135 3.54 14.04 -14.33
CA LEU A 135 5.00 14.27 -14.35
C LEU A 135 5.63 14.08 -15.74
N GLU A 136 4.86 14.27 -16.83
CA GLU A 136 5.38 14.13 -18.21
C GLU A 136 6.55 15.08 -18.47
N GLU A 137 6.44 16.33 -18.04
CA GLU A 137 7.48 17.36 -18.25
C GLU A 137 8.75 17.05 -17.44
N PHE A 138 8.63 16.26 -16.37
CA PHE A 138 9.75 15.84 -15.51
C PHE A 138 10.34 14.48 -15.89
N ALA A 139 9.90 13.87 -17.00
CA ALA A 139 10.32 12.51 -17.38
C ALA A 139 11.85 12.36 -17.51
N GLY A 140 12.54 13.43 -17.92
CA GLY A 140 14.00 13.49 -18.05
C GLY A 140 14.73 13.92 -16.79
N ALA A 141 14.03 14.43 -15.77
CA ALA A 141 14.62 14.90 -14.52
C ALA A 141 15.14 13.74 -13.66
N TYR A 142 15.99 14.05 -12.70
CA TYR A 142 16.51 13.12 -11.69
C TYR A 142 15.82 13.33 -10.34
N PRO A 143 15.82 12.32 -9.43
CA PRO A 143 15.13 12.40 -8.13
C PRO A 143 15.46 13.63 -7.28
N HIS A 144 16.72 14.09 -7.27
CA HIS A 144 17.15 15.28 -6.53
C HIS A 144 16.55 16.60 -7.04
N GLN A 145 15.93 16.59 -8.21
CA GLN A 145 15.26 17.76 -8.82
C GLN A 145 13.76 17.79 -8.51
N LEU A 146 13.24 16.83 -7.76
CA LEU A 146 11.82 16.71 -7.43
C LEU A 146 11.52 17.18 -6.00
N SER A 147 10.30 17.68 -5.78
CA SER A 147 9.76 17.78 -4.44
C SER A 147 9.47 16.38 -3.85
N GLY A 148 9.38 16.25 -2.52
CA GLY A 148 9.04 14.98 -1.87
C GLY A 148 7.74 14.37 -2.39
N GLY A 149 6.71 15.20 -2.59
CA GLY A 149 5.45 14.74 -3.16
C GLY A 149 5.53 14.28 -4.62
N MET A 150 6.39 14.91 -5.45
CA MET A 150 6.65 14.42 -6.81
C MET A 150 7.37 13.08 -6.79
N ALA A 151 8.37 12.93 -5.92
CA ALA A 151 9.11 11.67 -5.76
C ALA A 151 8.19 10.52 -5.30
N GLN A 152 7.24 10.80 -4.39
CA GLN A 152 6.27 9.82 -3.93
C GLN A 152 5.33 9.36 -5.07
N ARG A 153 4.88 10.30 -5.92
CA ARG A 153 4.08 9.96 -7.11
C ARG A 153 4.84 9.06 -8.09
N VAL A 154 6.14 9.29 -8.27
CA VAL A 154 7.00 8.43 -9.09
C VAL A 154 7.12 7.03 -8.47
N ALA A 155 7.32 6.91 -7.16
CA ALA A 155 7.40 5.63 -6.46
C ALA A 155 6.09 4.82 -6.63
N LEU A 156 4.94 5.48 -6.53
CA LEU A 156 3.64 4.88 -6.78
C LEU A 156 3.51 4.38 -8.24
N ALA A 157 3.86 5.21 -9.23
CA ALA A 157 3.85 4.82 -10.64
C ALA A 157 4.79 3.63 -10.91
N ARG A 158 5.98 3.61 -10.30
CA ARG A 158 6.97 2.52 -10.40
C ARG A 158 6.42 1.19 -9.87
N ALA A 159 5.67 1.21 -8.79
CA ALA A 159 5.05 0.00 -8.23
C ALA A 159 3.87 -0.47 -9.09
N LEU A 160 3.00 0.44 -9.49
CA LEU A 160 1.77 0.15 -10.23
C LEU A 160 2.01 -0.35 -11.66
N ILE A 161 3.07 0.12 -12.36
CA ILE A 161 3.36 -0.27 -13.74
C ILE A 161 3.65 -1.76 -13.90
N ASN A 162 4.07 -2.43 -12.83
CA ASN A 162 4.32 -3.88 -12.83
C ASN A 162 3.05 -4.70 -12.77
N HIS A 163 1.89 -4.08 -12.54
CA HIS A 163 0.59 -4.75 -12.39
C HIS A 163 0.62 -5.88 -11.35
N PRO A 164 1.06 -5.62 -10.11
CA PRO A 164 1.17 -6.66 -9.10
C PRO A 164 -0.22 -7.22 -8.73
N GLY A 165 -0.29 -8.50 -8.35
CA GLY A 165 -1.51 -9.12 -7.81
C GLY A 165 -1.87 -8.57 -6.42
N ILE A 166 -0.85 -8.20 -5.62
CA ILE A 166 -0.98 -7.53 -4.32
C ILE A 166 -0.14 -6.26 -4.34
N LEU A 167 -0.73 -5.13 -3.94
CA LEU A 167 -0.05 -3.85 -3.78
C LEU A 167 -0.06 -3.42 -2.30
N LEU A 168 1.12 -3.18 -1.77
CA LEU A 168 1.38 -2.77 -0.41
C LEU A 168 1.79 -1.29 -0.41
N LEU A 169 1.12 -0.47 0.38
CA LEU A 169 1.28 0.97 0.41
C LEU A 169 1.60 1.41 1.84
N ASP A 170 2.82 1.87 2.09
CA ASP A 170 3.27 2.35 3.40
C ASP A 170 3.27 3.88 3.39
N GLU A 171 2.21 4.50 3.92
CA GLU A 171 1.96 5.95 3.95
C GLU A 171 2.21 6.65 2.59
N PRO A 172 1.64 6.14 1.49
CA PRO A 172 2.05 6.50 0.12
C PRO A 172 1.75 7.95 -0.24
N LEU A 173 0.88 8.63 0.50
CA LEU A 173 0.41 9.98 0.20
C LEU A 173 0.75 10.99 1.30
N GLY A 174 1.51 10.59 2.32
CA GLY A 174 1.83 11.43 3.49
C GLY A 174 2.62 12.72 3.16
N ALA A 175 3.47 12.69 2.14
CA ALA A 175 4.28 13.83 1.71
C ALA A 175 3.54 14.80 0.76
N LEU A 176 2.26 14.54 0.43
CA LEU A 176 1.48 15.36 -0.51
C LEU A 176 0.69 16.46 0.22
N ASP A 177 0.54 17.61 -0.44
CA ASP A 177 -0.44 18.61 -0.02
C ASP A 177 -1.88 18.08 -0.15
N ALA A 178 -2.83 18.71 0.52
CA ALA A 178 -4.20 18.23 0.63
C ALA A 178 -4.90 18.02 -0.73
N PHE A 179 -4.75 18.96 -1.67
CA PHE A 179 -5.41 18.85 -2.98
C PHE A 179 -4.79 17.77 -3.85
N THR A 180 -3.47 17.70 -3.89
CA THR A 180 -2.74 16.65 -4.61
C THR A 180 -3.03 15.28 -4.02
N ARG A 181 -3.12 15.17 -2.69
CA ARG A 181 -3.49 13.93 -1.99
C ARG A 181 -4.87 13.44 -2.41
N MET A 182 -5.88 14.29 -2.38
CA MET A 182 -7.25 13.94 -2.82
C MET A 182 -7.27 13.45 -4.26
N LYS A 183 -6.61 14.14 -5.17
CA LYS A 183 -6.47 13.72 -6.57
C LYS A 183 -5.83 12.33 -6.68
N MET A 184 -4.75 12.10 -5.94
CA MET A 184 -4.04 10.81 -5.99
C MET A 184 -4.86 9.68 -5.39
N GLN A 185 -5.64 9.94 -4.34
CA GLN A 185 -6.60 8.96 -3.79
C GLN A 185 -7.60 8.52 -4.86
N ASP A 186 -8.19 9.47 -5.59
CA ASP A 186 -9.14 9.17 -6.67
C ASP A 186 -8.47 8.38 -7.80
N GLU A 187 -7.25 8.73 -8.21
CA GLU A 187 -6.51 8.00 -9.24
C GLU A 187 -6.14 6.57 -8.80
N VAL A 188 -5.71 6.38 -7.56
CA VAL A 188 -5.43 5.05 -7.01
C VAL A 188 -6.71 4.22 -6.96
N LEU A 189 -7.83 4.79 -6.50
CA LEU A 189 -9.15 4.12 -6.48
C LEU A 189 -9.61 3.73 -7.90
N ARG A 190 -9.47 4.63 -8.86
CA ARG A 190 -9.82 4.37 -10.27
C ARG A 190 -9.01 3.20 -10.84
N LEU A 191 -7.70 3.16 -10.57
CA LEU A 191 -6.83 2.07 -11.01
C LEU A 191 -7.17 0.75 -10.30
N TRP A 192 -7.43 0.81 -9.00
CA TRP A 192 -7.85 -0.33 -8.22
C TRP A 192 -9.16 -0.95 -8.75
N GLN A 193 -10.19 -0.13 -8.98
CA GLN A 193 -11.46 -0.57 -9.54
C GLN A 193 -11.31 -1.18 -10.94
N ALA A 194 -10.48 -0.57 -11.79
CA ALA A 194 -10.26 -1.03 -13.15
C ALA A 194 -9.50 -2.37 -13.22
N ARG A 195 -8.60 -2.63 -12.27
CA ARG A 195 -7.69 -3.77 -12.29
C ARG A 195 -8.05 -4.88 -11.31
N GLY A 196 -8.74 -4.55 -10.23
CA GLY A 196 -9.11 -5.51 -9.18
C GLY A 196 -7.91 -5.99 -8.36
N THR A 197 -6.80 -5.24 -8.30
CA THR A 197 -5.61 -5.57 -7.49
C THR A 197 -5.97 -5.61 -6.00
N THR A 198 -5.49 -6.60 -5.26
CA THR A 198 -5.62 -6.61 -3.79
C THR A 198 -4.70 -5.57 -3.20
N MET A 199 -5.21 -4.66 -2.36
CA MET A 199 -4.41 -3.57 -1.79
C MET A 199 -4.42 -3.57 -0.28
N LEU A 200 -3.24 -3.36 0.31
CA LEU A 200 -3.06 -3.12 1.73
C LEU A 200 -2.41 -1.75 1.93
N LEU A 201 -3.14 -0.84 2.58
CA LEU A 201 -2.73 0.53 2.84
C LEU A 201 -2.39 0.71 4.32
N VAL A 202 -1.19 1.16 4.63
CA VAL A 202 -0.84 1.70 5.94
C VAL A 202 -0.98 3.21 5.88
N THR A 203 -1.75 3.77 6.79
CA THR A 203 -1.89 5.21 6.94
C THR A 203 -2.18 5.59 8.39
N HIS A 204 -1.78 6.79 8.79
CA HIS A 204 -2.20 7.43 10.03
C HIS A 204 -3.38 8.39 9.82
N ASP A 205 -3.77 8.65 8.57
CA ASP A 205 -4.91 9.49 8.20
C ASP A 205 -6.19 8.64 8.18
N ILE A 206 -7.06 8.85 9.17
CA ILE A 206 -8.32 8.13 9.33
C ILE A 206 -9.27 8.42 8.16
N ASP A 207 -9.31 9.66 7.69
CA ASP A 207 -10.16 10.05 6.57
C ASP A 207 -9.71 9.37 5.28
N GLU A 208 -8.39 9.20 5.08
CA GLU A 208 -7.84 8.40 3.98
C GLU A 208 -8.26 6.93 4.07
N ALA A 209 -8.09 6.31 5.26
CA ALA A 209 -8.48 4.93 5.48
C ALA A 209 -9.97 4.69 5.18
N ILE A 210 -10.86 5.56 5.69
CA ILE A 210 -12.30 5.47 5.44
C ILE A 210 -12.60 5.72 3.96
N TYR A 211 -11.96 6.70 3.33
CA TYR A 211 -12.23 7.06 1.94
C TYR A 211 -11.86 5.94 0.97
N MET A 212 -10.74 5.29 1.19
CA MET A 212 -10.16 4.35 0.23
C MET A 212 -10.60 2.90 0.46
N SER A 213 -10.73 2.44 1.71
CA SER A 213 -10.74 1.00 2.00
C SER A 213 -12.14 0.39 2.12
N ASP A 214 -12.24 -0.91 1.84
CA ASP A 214 -13.45 -1.70 2.11
C ASP A 214 -13.50 -2.12 3.57
N ARG A 215 -12.34 -2.29 4.19
CA ARG A 215 -12.16 -2.68 5.58
C ARG A 215 -10.98 -1.97 6.22
N ILE A 216 -11.10 -1.65 7.51
CA ILE A 216 -10.06 -1.00 8.30
C ILE A 216 -9.73 -1.91 9.48
N VAL A 217 -8.45 -2.20 9.68
CA VAL A 217 -7.93 -2.95 10.83
C VAL A 217 -7.24 -1.97 11.76
N ILE A 218 -7.69 -1.93 13.00
CA ILE A 218 -7.09 -1.13 14.07
C ILE A 218 -6.07 -2.00 14.79
N MET A 219 -4.84 -1.50 14.92
CA MET A 219 -3.74 -2.17 15.60
C MET A 219 -3.41 -1.48 16.92
N THR A 220 -3.11 -2.28 17.96
CA THR A 220 -2.67 -1.79 19.27
C THR A 220 -1.25 -1.23 19.22
N PRO A 221 -0.81 -0.47 20.26
CA PRO A 221 0.61 -0.21 20.49
C PRO A 221 1.44 -1.51 20.57
N ARG A 222 2.77 -1.35 20.54
CA ARG A 222 3.72 -2.47 20.56
C ARG A 222 3.70 -3.27 21.89
N PRO A 223 3.70 -4.62 21.85
CA PRO A 223 3.64 -5.47 20.66
C PRO A 223 2.26 -5.41 20.00
N ALA A 224 2.24 -5.11 18.68
CA ALA A 224 1.00 -4.89 18.01
C ALA A 224 0.17 -6.17 17.88
N ARG A 225 -1.12 -6.03 18.16
CA ARG A 225 -2.18 -7.01 17.92
C ARG A 225 -3.29 -6.34 17.12
N ILE A 226 -4.18 -7.12 16.54
CA ILE A 226 -5.40 -6.58 15.94
C ILE A 226 -6.40 -6.33 17.07
N GLU A 227 -6.76 -5.07 17.25
CA GLU A 227 -7.77 -4.65 18.22
C GLU A 227 -9.20 -4.84 17.67
N ARG A 228 -9.40 -4.30 16.47
CA ARG A 228 -10.72 -4.31 15.82
C ARG A 228 -10.59 -4.30 14.31
N THR A 229 -11.57 -4.89 13.65
CA THR A 229 -11.79 -4.76 12.21
C THR A 229 -13.13 -4.10 11.96
N ILE A 230 -13.16 -3.06 11.11
CA ILE A 230 -14.33 -2.27 10.77
C ILE A 230 -14.60 -2.41 9.28
N ASP A 231 -15.81 -2.86 8.91
CA ASP A 231 -16.28 -2.85 7.53
C ASP A 231 -16.75 -1.45 7.14
N VAL A 232 -16.22 -0.90 6.04
CA VAL A 232 -16.63 0.41 5.52
C VAL A 232 -17.72 0.20 4.46
N ARG A 233 -18.98 0.12 4.92
CA ARG A 233 -20.16 -0.12 4.06
C ARG A 233 -20.72 1.18 3.50
N LEU A 234 -19.86 1.96 2.82
CA LEU A 234 -20.22 3.20 2.15
C LEU A 234 -20.02 3.05 0.65
N ASP A 235 -21.01 3.46 -0.13
CA ASP A 235 -20.92 3.47 -1.59
C ASP A 235 -19.81 4.43 -2.08
N ARG A 236 -19.21 4.12 -3.21
CA ARG A 236 -18.20 4.97 -3.86
C ARG A 236 -18.83 5.74 -5.04
N PRO A 237 -18.46 7.01 -5.29
CA PRO A 237 -17.49 7.82 -4.53
C PRO A 237 -18.00 8.25 -3.14
N ARG A 238 -17.17 8.14 -2.12
CA ARG A 238 -17.53 8.48 -0.73
C ARG A 238 -17.46 9.99 -0.51
N ASN A 239 -18.43 10.52 0.24
CA ASN A 239 -18.43 11.92 0.64
C ASN A 239 -17.96 12.02 2.10
N ARG A 240 -16.85 12.74 2.33
CA ARG A 240 -16.24 12.93 3.66
C ARG A 240 -17.13 13.71 4.65
N SER A 241 -18.13 14.41 4.12
CA SER A 241 -19.09 15.19 4.93
C SER A 241 -20.36 14.41 5.31
N ASP A 242 -20.53 13.19 4.82
CA ASP A 242 -21.69 12.37 5.12
C ASP A 242 -21.70 11.91 6.58
N SER A 243 -22.87 11.88 7.19
CA SER A 243 -23.04 11.46 8.60
C SER A 243 -22.54 10.05 8.86
N ALA A 244 -22.72 9.13 7.90
CA ALA A 244 -22.20 7.77 8.01
C ALA A 244 -20.66 7.70 7.96
N PHE A 245 -20.00 8.55 7.15
CA PHE A 245 -18.55 8.68 7.14
C PHE A 245 -18.04 9.21 8.49
N LEU A 246 -18.69 10.27 9.02
CA LEU A 246 -18.35 10.87 10.31
C LEU A 246 -18.58 9.92 11.49
N ALA A 247 -19.59 9.05 11.41
CA ALA A 247 -19.84 8.03 12.43
C ALA A 247 -18.70 7.01 12.50
N ILE A 248 -18.23 6.49 11.35
CA ILE A 248 -17.07 5.56 11.29
C ILE A 248 -15.80 6.26 11.79
N ARG A 249 -15.59 7.53 11.40
CA ARG A 249 -14.45 8.33 11.87
C ARG A 249 -14.44 8.45 13.40
N LYS A 250 -15.59 8.74 14.01
CA LYS A 250 -15.75 8.83 15.46
C LYS A 250 -15.42 7.49 16.13
N GLU A 251 -15.96 6.39 15.62
CA GLU A 251 -15.69 5.04 16.14
C GLU A 251 -14.17 4.73 16.13
N ILE A 252 -13.48 5.02 15.02
CA ILE A 252 -12.03 4.78 14.91
C ILE A 252 -11.26 5.63 15.92
N LEU A 253 -11.62 6.93 16.06
CA LEU A 253 -10.96 7.82 17.02
C LEU A 253 -11.13 7.33 18.47
N GLU A 254 -12.32 6.87 18.85
CA GLU A 254 -12.57 6.31 20.17
C GLU A 254 -11.70 5.06 20.41
N LEU A 255 -11.61 4.15 19.45
CA LEU A 255 -10.79 2.94 19.56
C LEU A 255 -9.29 3.27 19.69
N LEU A 256 -8.77 4.23 18.93
CA LEU A 256 -7.37 4.65 19.00
C LEU A 256 -7.04 5.32 20.34
N HIS A 257 -7.94 6.15 20.89
CA HIS A 257 -7.76 6.76 22.22
C HIS A 257 -7.77 5.74 23.35
N PHE A 258 -8.56 4.68 23.26
CA PHE A 258 -8.52 3.58 24.23
C PHE A 258 -7.22 2.77 24.12
N ALA A 259 -6.74 2.51 22.91
CA ALA A 259 -5.51 1.76 22.68
C ALA A 259 -4.24 2.50 23.16
N GLU A 260 -4.24 3.84 23.23
CA GLU A 260 -3.12 4.63 23.76
C GLU A 260 -3.06 4.65 25.30
N ARG A 261 -4.14 4.28 25.97
CA ARG A 261 -4.25 4.31 27.44
C ARG A 261 -4.09 2.95 28.11
N ALA A 262 -4.08 1.89 27.34
CA ALA A 262 -3.89 0.49 27.78
C ALA A 262 -2.43 0.06 27.64
#